data_32f5ddb582c35b470e6a3724b228fa16
#
_entry.id   32f5ddb582c35b470e6a3724b228fa16
#
_cell.length_a   1.000
_cell.length_b   1.000
_cell.length_c   1.000
_cell.angle_alpha   90.00
_cell.angle_beta   90.00
_cell.angle_gamma   90.00
#
_symmetry.space_group_name_H-M   'P 1'
#
loop_
_entity.id
_entity.type
_entity.pdbx_description
1 polymer ?
#
loop_
_entity_poly.entity_id
_entity_poly.type
_entity_poly.pdbx_seq_one_letter_code
_entity_poly.pdbx_strand_id
1 'polypeptide(L)'
;MWIDEGPIPASAPGSRGRGERREGARTTTGHSRGSAKIKVHAPLLTDLVGVKRAGRLEGRLGEAADAFAEERFGQARQILAPIAREVPDLPEARELHGLTLYRLGKWKEAARELDAFVQLSGGSTEQHPVLADCRRALQQYREVDRLWEELREASPSGPLMTEGRIVAAGALADQADLAGALRVLAKGFRFPKKPLEHHLRRAYALADLYERSGDVPQARALFGRIAHADPEFLDAVDRAAGLG
;
A
#
# COMPACT_ATOMS: atom_id res chain seq x y z
N MET A 1 -6.38 -13.33 2.26
CA MET A 1 -6.58 -11.88 2.29
C MET A 1 -5.27 -11.25 2.73
N TRP A 2 -4.59 -10.58 1.83
CA TRP A 2 -3.33 -9.89 2.08
C TRP A 2 -3.64 -8.40 2.07
N ILE A 3 -3.58 -7.76 3.23
CA ILE A 3 -3.63 -6.31 3.33
C ILE A 3 -2.17 -5.87 3.40
N ASP A 4 -1.69 -5.11 2.42
CA ASP A 4 -0.39 -4.47 2.49
C ASP A 4 -0.49 -3.28 3.45
N GLU A 5 -0.12 -3.50 4.71
CA GLU A 5 -0.11 -2.46 5.76
C GLU A 5 1.17 -1.59 5.69
N GLY A 6 1.97 -1.75 4.64
CA GLY A 6 3.18 -0.96 4.47
C GLY A 6 2.90 0.52 4.16
N PRO A 7 3.77 1.45 4.60
CA PRO A 7 3.63 2.86 4.24
C PRO A 7 3.68 3.03 2.73
N ILE A 8 2.65 3.68 2.15
CA ILE A 8 2.72 4.12 0.76
C ILE A 8 3.81 5.19 0.71
N PRO A 9 4.93 4.97 0.01
CA PRO A 9 5.93 6.02 -0.11
C PRO A 9 5.28 7.20 -0.81
N ALA A 10 5.26 8.36 -0.17
CA ALA A 10 4.89 9.60 -0.82
C ALA A 10 5.82 9.77 -2.03
N SER A 11 5.27 9.71 -3.23
CA SER A 11 6.03 9.92 -4.46
C SER A 11 6.48 11.38 -4.47
N ALA A 12 7.71 11.65 -3.99
CA ALA A 12 8.34 12.95 -4.14
C ALA A 12 8.72 13.14 -5.62
N PRO A 13 8.36 14.25 -6.26
CA PRO A 13 8.88 14.59 -7.57
C PRO A 13 10.38 14.90 -7.44
N GLY A 14 11.18 14.16 -8.19
CA GLY A 14 12.60 14.26 -8.43
C GLY A 14 13.42 15.36 -7.76
N SER A 15 14.27 14.99 -6.82
CA SER A 15 15.51 15.69 -6.58
C SER A 15 16.68 14.74 -6.84
N ARG A 16 17.42 15.01 -7.93
CA ARG A 16 18.74 14.44 -8.16
C ARG A 16 19.68 15.02 -7.11
N GLY A 17 20.09 14.22 -6.15
CA GLY A 17 21.04 14.56 -5.11
C GLY A 17 22.04 13.44 -4.89
N ARG A 18 23.26 13.70 -5.30
CA ARG A 18 24.55 13.05 -5.19
C ARG A 18 24.73 12.23 -3.92
N GLY A 19 25.36 11.03 -4.11
CA GLY A 19 25.68 10.11 -3.05
C GLY A 19 26.69 10.65 -2.03
N GLU A 20 26.50 10.21 -0.82
CA GLU A 20 27.57 10.06 0.17
C GLU A 20 27.35 8.74 0.93
N ARG A 21 28.39 7.89 0.81
CA ARG A 21 28.50 6.67 1.59
C ARG A 21 28.76 7.07 3.04
N ARG A 22 27.97 6.54 3.97
CA ARG A 22 28.38 6.37 5.35
C ARG A 22 28.30 4.90 5.73
N GLU A 23 29.45 4.34 5.98
CA GLU A 23 29.67 3.06 6.65
C GLU A 23 29.31 3.19 8.14
N GLY A 24 28.73 2.12 8.67
CA GLY A 24 29.06 1.66 10.03
C GLY A 24 28.00 1.92 11.09
N ALA A 25 27.20 0.89 11.40
CA ALA A 25 27.14 0.35 12.76
C ALA A 25 26.35 -0.97 12.75
N ARG A 26 27.06 -2.08 12.90
CA ARG A 26 26.49 -3.38 13.26
C ARG A 26 26.02 -3.31 14.71
N THR A 27 24.74 -3.56 14.95
CA THR A 27 24.30 -4.13 16.23
C THR A 27 23.42 -5.36 15.95
N THR A 28 24.07 -6.49 16.11
CA THR A 28 23.45 -7.82 16.17
C THR A 28 22.68 -7.92 17.48
N THR A 29 21.37 -8.06 17.39
CA THR A 29 20.61 -8.79 18.41
C THR A 29 19.66 -9.73 17.68
N GLY A 30 20.14 -10.97 17.53
CA GLY A 30 19.36 -12.06 17.02
C GLY A 30 18.24 -12.41 18.00
N HIS A 31 17.01 -12.24 17.55
CA HIS A 31 15.88 -13.00 18.04
C HIS A 31 15.29 -13.76 16.86
N SER A 32 15.85 -14.94 16.62
CA SER A 32 15.20 -15.97 15.82
C SER A 32 13.94 -16.42 16.56
N ARG A 33 12.85 -15.65 16.41
CA ARG A 33 11.52 -16.21 16.60
C ARG A 33 11.22 -17.00 15.33
N GLY A 34 11.11 -18.31 15.44
CA GLY A 34 10.64 -19.16 14.35
C GLY A 34 9.30 -18.62 13.86
N SER A 35 9.34 -17.91 12.74
CA SER A 35 8.14 -17.41 12.08
C SER A 35 7.29 -18.60 11.69
N ALA A 36 6.07 -18.69 12.18
CA ALA A 36 5.13 -19.71 11.75
C ALA A 36 4.93 -19.52 10.24
N LYS A 37 5.17 -20.58 9.46
CA LYS A 37 5.01 -20.55 8.00
C LYS A 37 3.61 -20.10 7.63
N ILE A 38 3.52 -19.13 6.74
CA ILE A 38 2.24 -18.60 6.26
C ILE A 38 1.59 -19.64 5.36
N LYS A 39 0.37 -20.06 5.72
CA LYS A 39 -0.43 -20.95 4.88
C LYS A 39 -1.33 -20.10 3.97
N VAL A 40 -1.08 -20.14 2.68
CA VAL A 40 -1.98 -19.55 1.69
C VAL A 40 -3.11 -20.53 1.43
N HIS A 41 -4.35 -20.09 1.64
CA HIS A 41 -5.52 -20.87 1.30
C HIS A 41 -5.91 -20.57 -0.15
N ALA A 42 -5.81 -21.58 -1.01
CA ALA A 42 -6.09 -21.47 -2.44
C ALA A 42 -7.11 -22.55 -2.86
N PRO A 43 -8.41 -22.34 -2.56
CA PRO A 43 -9.43 -23.39 -2.70
C PRO A 43 -9.61 -23.88 -4.13
N LEU A 44 -9.40 -23.02 -5.13
CA LEU A 44 -9.55 -23.38 -6.54
C LEU A 44 -8.39 -24.20 -7.09
N LEU A 45 -7.26 -24.26 -6.39
CA LEU A 45 -6.03 -24.81 -6.94
C LEU A 45 -6.15 -26.31 -7.25
N THR A 46 -6.87 -27.06 -6.41
CA THR A 46 -7.10 -28.50 -6.63
C THR A 46 -7.89 -28.75 -7.91
N ASP A 47 -8.90 -27.94 -8.18
CA ASP A 47 -9.75 -28.06 -9.38
C ASP A 47 -8.98 -27.67 -10.65
N LEU A 48 -8.08 -26.69 -10.54
CA LEU A 48 -7.29 -26.20 -11.66
C LEU A 48 -6.16 -27.14 -12.09
N VAL A 49 -5.49 -27.81 -11.13
CA VAL A 49 -4.27 -28.58 -11.44
C VAL A 49 -4.22 -30.00 -10.84
N GLY A 50 -5.24 -30.43 -10.13
CA GLY A 50 -5.31 -31.71 -9.44
C GLY A 50 -4.54 -31.74 -8.11
N VAL A 51 -4.93 -32.67 -7.21
CA VAL A 51 -4.50 -32.71 -5.78
C VAL A 51 -2.98 -32.69 -5.59
N LYS A 52 -2.26 -33.56 -6.32
CA LYS A 52 -0.79 -33.70 -6.14
C LYS A 52 -0.02 -32.42 -6.53
N ARG A 53 -0.47 -31.72 -7.57
CA ARG A 53 0.17 -30.49 -8.05
C ARG A 53 -0.23 -29.30 -7.19
N ALA A 54 -1.51 -29.26 -6.77
CA ALA A 54 -2.03 -28.25 -5.84
C ALA A 54 -1.19 -28.18 -4.58
N GLY A 55 -0.96 -29.29 -3.89
CA GLY A 55 -0.15 -29.28 -2.65
C GLY A 55 1.28 -28.77 -2.83
N ARG A 56 1.91 -29.00 -4.00
CA ARG A 56 3.24 -28.43 -4.30
C ARG A 56 3.18 -26.92 -4.55
N LEU A 57 2.16 -26.44 -5.25
CA LEU A 57 1.98 -25.02 -5.53
C LEU A 57 1.56 -24.24 -4.28
N GLU A 58 0.71 -24.79 -3.42
CA GLU A 58 0.37 -24.23 -2.12
C GLU A 58 1.63 -24.04 -1.24
N GLY A 59 2.51 -25.05 -1.20
CA GLY A 59 3.78 -24.94 -0.48
C GLY A 59 4.64 -23.79 -1.01
N ARG A 60 4.74 -23.64 -2.33
CA ARG A 60 5.48 -22.54 -2.96
C ARG A 60 4.81 -21.18 -2.77
N LEU A 61 3.48 -21.11 -2.79
CA LEU A 61 2.76 -19.88 -2.44
C LEU A 61 3.04 -19.46 -1.00
N GLY A 62 3.07 -20.43 -0.07
CA GLY A 62 3.45 -20.18 1.32
C GLY A 62 4.89 -19.63 1.44
N GLU A 63 5.85 -20.22 0.72
CA GLU A 63 7.24 -19.71 0.67
C GLU A 63 7.32 -18.27 0.11
N ALA A 64 6.51 -17.97 -0.88
CA ALA A 64 6.43 -16.63 -1.45
C ALA A 64 5.82 -15.62 -0.47
N ALA A 65 4.80 -16.06 0.28
CA ALA A 65 4.16 -15.25 1.31
C ALA A 65 5.10 -14.96 2.49
N ASP A 66 5.87 -15.96 2.93
CA ASP A 66 6.91 -15.77 3.94
C ASP A 66 7.98 -14.77 3.45
N ALA A 67 8.42 -14.92 2.19
CA ALA A 67 9.37 -13.99 1.59
C ALA A 67 8.81 -12.56 1.48
N PHE A 68 7.53 -12.41 1.16
CA PHE A 68 6.85 -11.12 1.12
C PHE A 68 6.77 -10.48 2.51
N ALA A 69 6.34 -11.24 3.52
CA ALA A 69 6.25 -10.77 4.91
C ALA A 69 7.61 -10.35 5.51
N GLU A 70 8.68 -10.98 5.05
CA GLU A 70 10.06 -10.64 5.42
C GLU A 70 10.68 -9.57 4.49
N GLU A 71 9.89 -8.89 3.69
CA GLU A 71 10.28 -7.85 2.73
C GLU A 71 11.31 -8.30 1.68
N ARG A 72 11.46 -9.60 1.50
CA ARG A 72 12.33 -10.20 0.47
C ARG A 72 11.60 -10.25 -0.87
N PHE A 73 11.10 -9.09 -1.34
CA PHE A 73 10.24 -8.96 -2.52
C PHE A 73 10.85 -9.51 -3.81
N GLY A 74 12.16 -9.39 -3.98
CA GLY A 74 12.87 -9.99 -5.11
C GLY A 74 12.73 -11.52 -5.16
N GLN A 75 12.84 -12.18 -4.00
CA GLN A 75 12.66 -13.62 -3.85
C GLN A 75 11.18 -14.01 -4.02
N ALA A 76 10.26 -13.30 -3.40
CA ALA A 76 8.83 -13.53 -3.59
C ALA A 76 8.45 -13.50 -5.07
N ARG A 77 8.92 -12.49 -5.83
CA ARG A 77 8.71 -12.39 -7.27
C ARG A 77 9.26 -13.59 -8.05
N GLN A 78 10.46 -14.07 -7.72
CA GLN A 78 11.06 -15.25 -8.39
C GLN A 78 10.22 -16.50 -8.22
N ILE A 79 9.56 -16.66 -7.07
CA ILE A 79 8.67 -17.78 -6.78
C ILE A 79 7.32 -17.59 -7.48
N LEU A 80 6.73 -16.38 -7.42
CA LEU A 80 5.38 -16.09 -7.90
C LEU A 80 5.26 -16.02 -9.42
N ALA A 81 6.25 -15.46 -10.11
CA ALA A 81 6.17 -15.29 -11.55
C ALA A 81 5.98 -16.60 -12.35
N PRO A 82 6.62 -17.73 -12.00
CA PRO A 82 6.32 -19.03 -12.60
C PRO A 82 4.90 -19.52 -12.25
N ILE A 83 4.46 -19.36 -11.00
CA ILE A 83 3.13 -19.81 -10.54
C ILE A 83 2.03 -19.06 -11.30
N ALA A 84 2.10 -17.73 -11.38
CA ALA A 84 1.13 -16.90 -12.09
C ALA A 84 1.07 -17.21 -13.61
N ARG A 85 2.15 -17.72 -14.20
CA ARG A 85 2.15 -18.20 -15.60
C ARG A 85 1.59 -19.60 -15.75
N GLU A 86 1.85 -20.47 -14.77
CA GLU A 86 1.41 -21.86 -14.77
C GLU A 86 -0.09 -21.98 -14.50
N VAL A 87 -0.60 -21.17 -13.55
CA VAL A 87 -2.00 -21.15 -13.14
C VAL A 87 -2.52 -19.70 -13.23
N PRO A 88 -2.80 -19.22 -14.46
CA PRO A 88 -3.18 -17.82 -14.68
C PRO A 88 -4.53 -17.44 -14.04
N ASP A 89 -5.38 -18.41 -13.76
CA ASP A 89 -6.72 -18.20 -13.21
C ASP A 89 -6.78 -18.38 -11.68
N LEU A 90 -5.63 -18.35 -11.01
CA LEU A 90 -5.55 -18.42 -9.56
C LEU A 90 -5.48 -17.01 -8.93
N PRO A 91 -6.56 -16.52 -8.30
CA PRO A 91 -6.63 -15.15 -7.79
C PRO A 91 -5.56 -14.88 -6.71
N GLU A 92 -5.28 -15.82 -5.81
CA GLU A 92 -4.30 -15.64 -4.74
C GLU A 92 -2.87 -15.45 -5.29
N ALA A 93 -2.53 -16.12 -6.37
CA ALA A 93 -1.23 -15.92 -7.02
C ALA A 93 -1.14 -14.57 -7.72
N ARG A 94 -2.24 -14.11 -8.35
CA ARG A 94 -2.32 -12.79 -8.97
C ARG A 94 -2.21 -11.68 -7.94
N GLU A 95 -2.95 -11.79 -6.84
CA GLU A 95 -2.93 -10.84 -5.74
C GLU A 95 -1.51 -10.68 -5.17
N LEU A 96 -0.94 -11.78 -4.67
CA LEU A 96 0.38 -11.73 -4.02
C LEU A 96 1.50 -11.31 -5.01
N HIS A 97 1.41 -11.72 -6.29
CA HIS A 97 2.35 -11.27 -7.31
C HIS A 97 2.21 -9.79 -7.61
N GLY A 98 0.97 -9.29 -7.71
CA GLY A 98 0.68 -7.86 -7.91
C GLY A 98 1.21 -7.01 -6.77
N LEU A 99 0.95 -7.38 -5.52
CA LEU A 99 1.48 -6.70 -4.33
C LEU A 99 3.01 -6.73 -4.29
N THR A 100 3.62 -7.89 -4.61
CA THR A 100 5.08 -8.01 -4.69
C THR A 100 5.68 -7.07 -5.74
N LEU A 101 5.06 -6.99 -6.91
CA LEU A 101 5.49 -6.10 -7.99
C LEU A 101 5.31 -4.63 -7.61
N TYR A 102 4.23 -4.29 -6.90
CA TYR A 102 4.00 -2.97 -6.33
C TYR A 102 5.15 -2.56 -5.38
N ARG A 103 5.50 -3.40 -4.43
CA ARG A 103 6.62 -3.16 -3.49
C ARG A 103 7.97 -3.03 -4.21
N LEU A 104 8.12 -3.59 -5.39
CA LEU A 104 9.30 -3.44 -6.25
C LEU A 104 9.25 -2.23 -7.18
N GLY A 105 8.23 -1.37 -7.10
CA GLY A 105 8.05 -0.21 -7.98
C GLY A 105 7.73 -0.55 -9.44
N LYS A 106 7.27 -1.78 -9.71
CA LYS A 106 6.94 -2.26 -11.05
C LYS A 106 5.47 -2.00 -11.38
N TRP A 107 5.10 -0.72 -11.38
CA TRP A 107 3.71 -0.25 -11.41
C TRP A 107 2.86 -0.85 -12.54
N LYS A 108 3.40 -0.91 -13.77
CA LYS A 108 2.68 -1.46 -14.92
C LYS A 108 2.42 -2.97 -14.79
N GLU A 109 3.42 -3.70 -14.33
CA GLU A 109 3.31 -5.15 -14.12
C GLU A 109 2.36 -5.43 -12.93
N ALA A 110 2.49 -4.67 -11.85
CA ALA A 110 1.62 -4.77 -10.66
C ALA A 110 0.15 -4.52 -11.02
N ALA A 111 -0.13 -3.45 -11.76
CA ALA A 111 -1.49 -3.13 -12.19
C ALA A 111 -2.12 -4.26 -13.01
N ARG A 112 -1.35 -4.88 -13.92
CA ARG A 112 -1.84 -6.01 -14.72
C ARG A 112 -2.22 -7.22 -13.86
N GLU A 113 -1.39 -7.57 -12.88
CA GLU A 113 -1.67 -8.71 -11.99
C GLU A 113 -2.86 -8.42 -11.06
N LEU A 114 -2.96 -7.18 -10.55
CA LEU A 114 -4.08 -6.76 -9.70
C LEU A 114 -5.40 -6.61 -10.49
N ASP A 115 -5.37 -6.16 -11.76
CA ASP A 115 -6.55 -6.19 -12.64
C ASP A 115 -7.06 -7.63 -12.82
N ALA A 116 -6.14 -8.57 -13.04
CA ALA A 116 -6.50 -9.99 -13.17
C ALA A 116 -7.10 -10.53 -11.85
N PHE A 117 -6.54 -10.15 -10.70
CA PHE A 117 -7.11 -10.49 -9.39
C PHE A 117 -8.54 -9.97 -9.25
N VAL A 118 -8.79 -8.71 -9.56
CA VAL A 118 -10.14 -8.11 -9.49
C VAL A 118 -11.13 -8.88 -10.34
N GLN A 119 -10.76 -9.25 -11.57
CA GLN A 119 -11.62 -10.03 -12.45
C GLN A 119 -11.90 -11.44 -11.90
N LEU A 120 -10.87 -12.14 -11.44
CA LEU A 120 -10.98 -13.51 -10.93
C LEU A 120 -11.71 -13.61 -9.59
N SER A 121 -11.66 -12.56 -8.79
CA SER A 121 -12.34 -12.47 -7.48
C SER A 121 -13.77 -11.93 -7.56
N GLY A 122 -14.34 -11.80 -8.77
CA GLY A 122 -15.70 -11.31 -8.96
C GLY A 122 -15.88 -9.82 -8.68
N GLY A 123 -14.84 -9.02 -8.90
CA GLY A 123 -14.88 -7.57 -8.69
C GLY A 123 -14.52 -7.14 -7.27
N SER A 124 -13.72 -7.92 -6.54
CA SER A 124 -13.26 -7.54 -5.20
C SER A 124 -12.58 -6.17 -5.20
N THR A 125 -12.98 -5.30 -4.27
CA THR A 125 -12.39 -3.96 -4.10
C THR A 125 -11.22 -3.92 -3.11
N GLU A 126 -10.81 -5.07 -2.56
CA GLU A 126 -9.79 -5.16 -1.50
C GLU A 126 -8.45 -4.56 -1.90
N GLN A 127 -8.05 -4.73 -3.16
CA GLN A 127 -6.78 -4.21 -3.66
C GLN A 127 -6.94 -2.94 -4.52
N HIS A 128 -8.13 -2.32 -4.52
CA HIS A 128 -8.38 -1.07 -5.25
C HIS A 128 -7.43 0.06 -4.84
N PRO A 129 -7.09 0.29 -3.56
CA PRO A 129 -6.14 1.34 -3.21
C PRO A 129 -4.76 1.11 -3.81
N VAL A 130 -4.25 -0.13 -3.78
CA VAL A 130 -2.92 -0.47 -4.34
C VAL A 130 -2.94 -0.37 -5.87
N LEU A 131 -4.00 -0.88 -6.51
CA LEU A 131 -4.19 -0.77 -7.95
C LEU A 131 -4.31 0.71 -8.38
N ALA A 132 -5.07 1.52 -7.64
CA ALA A 132 -5.20 2.95 -7.88
C ALA A 132 -3.86 3.68 -7.75
N ASP A 133 -3.01 3.32 -6.78
CA ASP A 133 -1.69 3.93 -6.63
C ASP A 133 -0.74 3.53 -7.78
N CYS A 134 -0.83 2.28 -8.27
CA CYS A 134 -0.16 1.89 -9.51
C CYS A 134 -0.61 2.76 -10.70
N ARG A 135 -1.92 2.99 -10.85
CA ARG A 135 -2.50 3.82 -11.91
C ARG A 135 -2.07 5.29 -11.77
N ARG A 136 -2.00 5.80 -10.52
CA ARG A 136 -1.48 7.13 -10.20
C ARG A 136 -0.02 7.27 -10.63
N ALA A 137 0.85 6.31 -10.27
CA ALA A 137 2.25 6.30 -10.68
C ALA A 137 2.43 6.26 -12.21
N LEU A 138 1.48 5.69 -12.92
CA LEU A 138 1.41 5.66 -14.39
C LEU A 138 0.69 6.88 -14.99
N GLN A 139 0.29 7.86 -14.18
CA GLN A 139 -0.47 9.07 -14.57
C GLN A 139 -1.83 8.76 -15.23
N GLN A 140 -2.41 7.62 -14.92
CA GLN A 140 -3.71 7.17 -15.43
C GLN A 140 -4.83 7.64 -14.48
N TYR A 141 -4.97 8.95 -14.29
CA TYR A 141 -5.82 9.54 -13.25
C TYR A 141 -7.30 9.20 -13.40
N ARG A 142 -7.81 9.04 -14.64
CA ARG A 142 -9.21 8.58 -14.86
C ARG A 142 -9.48 7.20 -14.28
N GLU A 143 -8.48 6.30 -14.33
CA GLU A 143 -8.58 4.98 -13.72
C GLU A 143 -8.53 5.06 -12.19
N VAL A 144 -7.77 6.00 -11.64
CA VAL A 144 -7.79 6.27 -10.18
C VAL A 144 -9.18 6.71 -9.75
N ASP A 145 -9.80 7.65 -10.48
CA ASP A 145 -11.16 8.12 -10.17
C ASP A 145 -12.19 7.00 -10.23
N ARG A 146 -12.12 6.14 -11.26
CA ARG A 146 -13.01 4.98 -11.40
C ARG A 146 -12.87 4.02 -10.23
N LEU A 147 -11.64 3.61 -9.89
CA LEU A 147 -11.37 2.70 -8.77
C LEU A 147 -11.80 3.29 -7.43
N TRP A 148 -11.64 4.61 -7.25
CA TRP A 148 -12.11 5.31 -6.06
C TRP A 148 -13.64 5.30 -5.94
N GLU A 149 -14.37 5.54 -7.04
CA GLU A 149 -15.84 5.47 -7.02
C GLU A 149 -16.33 4.04 -6.75
N GLU A 150 -15.76 3.02 -7.39
CA GLU A 150 -16.10 1.62 -7.13
C GLU A 150 -15.86 1.24 -5.66
N LEU A 151 -14.74 1.69 -5.07
CA LEU A 151 -14.44 1.47 -3.66
C LEU A 151 -15.47 2.16 -2.75
N ARG A 152 -15.89 3.38 -3.09
CA ARG A 152 -16.90 4.12 -2.34
C ARG A 152 -18.28 3.45 -2.38
N GLU A 153 -18.67 2.94 -3.54
CA GLU A 153 -19.94 2.22 -3.71
C GLU A 153 -19.95 0.91 -2.92
N ALA A 154 -18.85 0.17 -2.95
CA ALA A 154 -18.70 -1.05 -2.16
C ALA A 154 -18.72 -0.77 -0.64
N SER A 155 -18.37 0.45 -0.23
CA SER A 155 -18.36 0.92 1.18
C SER A 155 -17.71 -0.09 2.15
N PRO A 156 -16.45 -0.49 1.91
CA PRO A 156 -15.77 -1.49 2.72
C PRO A 156 -15.37 -0.93 4.10
N SER A 157 -14.45 -1.62 4.79
CA SER A 157 -13.95 -1.20 6.10
C SER A 157 -13.35 0.22 6.11
N GLY A 158 -13.39 0.87 7.27
CA GLY A 158 -12.81 2.21 7.46
C GLY A 158 -11.33 2.33 7.07
N PRO A 159 -10.47 1.36 7.42
CA PRO A 159 -9.08 1.33 6.96
C PRO A 159 -8.96 1.34 5.43
N LEU A 160 -9.64 0.44 4.73
CA LEU A 160 -9.56 0.33 3.28
C LEU A 160 -10.08 1.58 2.57
N MET A 161 -11.20 2.15 3.06
CA MET A 161 -11.71 3.44 2.60
C MET A 161 -10.72 4.59 2.80
N THR A 162 -9.94 4.53 3.86
CA THR A 162 -8.92 5.54 4.14
C THR A 162 -7.79 5.48 3.13
N GLU A 163 -7.28 4.29 2.84
CA GLU A 163 -6.20 4.11 1.85
C GLU A 163 -6.64 4.59 0.46
N GLY A 164 -7.82 4.17 -0.02
CA GLY A 164 -8.34 4.65 -1.30
C GLY A 164 -8.52 6.18 -1.34
N ARG A 165 -8.96 6.77 -0.23
CA ARG A 165 -9.10 8.22 -0.09
C ARG A 165 -7.76 8.95 -0.18
N ILE A 166 -6.70 8.42 0.45
CA ILE A 166 -5.35 8.97 0.40
C ILE A 166 -4.82 8.94 -1.03
N VAL A 167 -4.99 7.81 -1.72
CA VAL A 167 -4.53 7.70 -3.12
C VAL A 167 -5.29 8.64 -4.05
N ALA A 168 -6.63 8.73 -3.91
CA ALA A 168 -7.44 9.65 -4.70
C ALA A 168 -7.05 11.12 -4.49
N ALA A 169 -6.81 11.53 -3.24
CA ALA A 169 -6.32 12.86 -2.93
C ALA A 169 -4.91 13.10 -3.49
N GLY A 170 -4.02 12.10 -3.40
CA GLY A 170 -2.70 12.16 -4.01
C GLY A 170 -2.75 12.36 -5.52
N ALA A 171 -3.66 11.68 -6.21
CA ALA A 171 -3.85 11.83 -7.65
C ALA A 171 -4.30 13.25 -8.06
N LEU A 172 -5.17 13.89 -7.26
CA LEU A 172 -5.55 15.30 -7.47
C LEU A 172 -4.37 16.24 -7.21
N ALA A 173 -3.60 15.99 -6.16
CA ALA A 173 -2.42 16.79 -5.84
C ALA A 173 -1.32 16.68 -6.90
N ASP A 174 -1.15 15.51 -7.53
CA ASP A 174 -0.21 15.30 -8.66
C ASP A 174 -0.65 16.09 -9.91
N GLN A 175 -1.95 16.34 -10.05
CA GLN A 175 -2.53 17.19 -11.10
C GLN A 175 -2.58 18.68 -10.71
N ALA A 176 -1.90 19.07 -9.63
CA ALA A 176 -1.89 20.41 -9.06
C ALA A 176 -3.25 20.90 -8.51
N ASP A 177 -4.25 20.04 -8.36
CA ASP A 177 -5.52 20.37 -7.67
C ASP A 177 -5.40 20.11 -6.17
N LEU A 178 -4.61 20.94 -5.48
CA LEU A 178 -4.47 20.86 -4.01
C LEU A 178 -5.80 21.12 -3.29
N ALA A 179 -6.64 22.00 -3.83
CA ALA A 179 -7.94 22.30 -3.24
C ALA A 179 -8.88 21.08 -3.32
N GLY A 180 -8.90 20.37 -4.44
CA GLY A 180 -9.62 19.12 -4.61
C GLY A 180 -9.11 18.03 -3.67
N ALA A 181 -7.79 17.87 -3.59
CA ALA A 181 -7.14 16.92 -2.69
C ALA A 181 -7.52 17.16 -1.22
N LEU A 182 -7.45 18.42 -0.76
CA LEU A 182 -7.88 18.81 0.59
C LEU A 182 -9.36 18.51 0.82
N ARG A 183 -10.26 18.82 -0.14
CA ARG A 183 -11.69 18.50 -0.01
C ARG A 183 -11.91 16.98 0.17
N VAL A 184 -11.19 16.15 -0.58
CA VAL A 184 -11.30 14.69 -0.49
C VAL A 184 -10.85 14.20 0.89
N LEU A 185 -9.69 14.62 1.38
CA LEU A 185 -9.18 14.17 2.69
C LEU A 185 -9.93 14.77 3.87
N ALA A 186 -10.35 16.03 3.80
CA ALA A 186 -11.03 16.70 4.89
C ALA A 186 -12.49 16.27 5.05
N LYS A 187 -13.14 15.73 4.00
CA LYS A 187 -14.56 15.33 4.05
C LYS A 187 -14.84 14.34 5.18
N GLY A 188 -15.55 14.79 6.24
CA GLY A 188 -15.88 13.96 7.40
C GLY A 188 -14.67 13.55 8.25
N PHE A 189 -13.55 14.25 8.11
CA PHE A 189 -12.38 13.98 8.94
C PHE A 189 -12.62 14.39 10.38
N ARG A 190 -12.32 13.46 11.29
CA ARG A 190 -12.27 13.70 12.74
C ARG A 190 -11.07 12.95 13.29
N PHE A 191 -10.26 13.62 14.07
CA PHE A 191 -9.17 12.96 14.78
C PHE A 191 -9.70 12.41 16.11
N PRO A 192 -9.78 11.08 16.29
CA PRO A 192 -10.35 10.50 17.50
C PRO A 192 -9.41 10.62 18.70
N LYS A 193 -9.97 10.45 19.93
CA LYS A 193 -9.15 10.46 21.17
C LYS A 193 -8.14 9.31 21.24
N LYS A 194 -8.47 8.17 20.64
CA LYS A 194 -7.60 7.00 20.51
C LYS A 194 -7.52 6.66 19.02
N PRO A 195 -6.59 7.28 18.28
CA PRO A 195 -6.47 7.03 16.87
C PRO A 195 -5.89 5.63 16.62
N LEU A 196 -6.43 4.95 15.61
CA LEU A 196 -5.83 3.77 15.01
C LEU A 196 -4.91 4.21 13.86
N GLU A 197 -4.08 3.33 13.36
CA GLU A 197 -3.12 3.63 12.31
C GLU A 197 -3.74 4.34 11.10
N HIS A 198 -4.85 3.84 10.56
CA HIS A 198 -5.52 4.47 9.42
C HIS A 198 -5.99 5.91 9.70
N HIS A 199 -6.29 6.26 10.96
CA HIS A 199 -6.60 7.66 11.33
C HIS A 199 -5.34 8.52 11.27
N LEU A 200 -4.20 8.00 11.75
CA LEU A 200 -2.91 8.68 11.71
C LEU A 200 -2.46 8.88 10.26
N ARG A 201 -2.57 7.85 9.42
CA ARG A 201 -2.24 7.92 7.99
C ARG A 201 -3.05 9.00 7.26
N ARG A 202 -4.37 9.04 7.49
CA ARG A 202 -5.22 10.09 6.91
C ARG A 202 -4.87 11.49 7.43
N ALA A 203 -4.62 11.61 8.73
CA ALA A 203 -4.22 12.86 9.34
C ALA A 203 -2.89 13.36 8.77
N TYR A 204 -1.92 12.46 8.61
CA TYR A 204 -0.62 12.77 8.04
C TYR A 204 -0.74 13.26 6.59
N ALA A 205 -1.47 12.55 5.74
CA ALA A 205 -1.71 12.96 4.37
C ALA A 205 -2.42 14.32 4.28
N LEU A 206 -3.36 14.59 5.20
CA LEU A 206 -4.06 15.88 5.26
C LEU A 206 -3.12 17.00 5.74
N ALA A 207 -2.26 16.75 6.72
CA ALA A 207 -1.26 17.70 7.19
C ALA A 207 -0.25 18.05 6.09
N ASP A 208 0.22 17.06 5.33
CA ASP A 208 1.10 17.26 4.17
C ASP A 208 0.45 18.16 3.11
N LEU A 209 -0.82 17.97 2.80
CA LEU A 209 -1.53 18.82 1.87
C LEU A 209 -1.74 20.25 2.40
N TYR A 210 -1.99 20.43 3.69
CA TYR A 210 -2.05 21.77 4.30
C TYR A 210 -0.72 22.49 4.16
N GLU A 211 0.39 21.82 4.46
CA GLU A 211 1.73 22.39 4.30
C GLU A 211 2.01 22.79 2.84
N ARG A 212 1.74 21.87 1.90
CA ARG A 212 1.91 22.12 0.45
C ARG A 212 1.02 23.24 -0.07
N SER A 213 -0.15 23.47 0.53
CA SER A 213 -1.05 24.55 0.18
C SER A 213 -0.71 25.89 0.87
N GLY A 214 0.30 25.90 1.77
CA GLY A 214 0.71 27.08 2.54
C GLY A 214 -0.11 27.33 3.81
N ASP A 215 -1.03 26.42 4.17
CA ASP A 215 -1.76 26.51 5.44
C ASP A 215 -0.92 25.90 6.58
N VAL A 216 0.19 26.58 6.86
CA VAL A 216 1.17 26.16 7.88
C VAL A 216 0.54 25.97 9.28
N PRO A 217 -0.39 26.84 9.75
CA PRO A 217 -1.02 26.63 11.06
C PRO A 217 -1.79 25.30 11.17
N GLN A 218 -2.56 24.95 10.14
CA GLN A 218 -3.31 23.69 10.12
C GLN A 218 -2.39 22.49 10.01
N ALA A 219 -1.36 22.56 9.16
CA ALA A 219 -0.36 21.51 9.02
C ALA A 219 0.33 21.22 10.36
N ARG A 220 0.88 22.27 11.01
CA ARG A 220 1.54 22.17 12.31
C ARG A 220 0.65 21.61 13.39
N ALA A 221 -0.60 22.09 13.49
CA ALA A 221 -1.55 21.63 14.49
C ALA A 221 -1.85 20.12 14.31
N LEU A 222 -1.96 19.66 13.06
CA LEU A 222 -2.29 18.27 12.78
C LEU A 222 -1.08 17.33 12.96
N PHE A 223 0.12 17.72 12.52
CA PHE A 223 1.36 16.99 12.81
C PHE A 223 1.60 16.90 14.33
N GLY A 224 1.36 17.98 15.08
CA GLY A 224 1.48 17.97 16.53
C GLY A 224 0.52 17.00 17.22
N ARG A 225 -0.70 16.84 16.70
CA ARG A 225 -1.67 15.85 17.20
C ARG A 225 -1.24 14.42 16.90
N ILE A 226 -0.66 14.16 15.72
CA ILE A 226 -0.11 12.86 15.34
C ILE A 226 1.05 12.53 16.27
N ALA A 227 2.03 13.43 16.41
CA ALA A 227 3.21 13.26 17.25
C ALA A 227 2.85 13.02 18.75
N HIS A 228 1.77 13.67 19.23
CA HIS A 228 1.25 13.42 20.57
C HIS A 228 0.63 12.03 20.74
N ALA A 229 -0.07 11.54 19.71
CA ALA A 229 -0.74 10.24 19.74
C ALA A 229 0.23 9.08 19.53
N ASP A 230 1.22 9.26 18.67
CA ASP A 230 2.26 8.30 18.33
C ASP A 230 3.54 9.05 17.91
N PRO A 231 4.51 9.20 18.84
CA PRO A 231 5.76 9.91 18.57
C PRO A 231 6.67 9.25 17.53
N GLU A 232 6.46 7.96 17.24
CA GLU A 232 7.25 7.21 16.27
C GLU A 232 6.58 7.16 14.88
N PHE A 233 5.39 7.80 14.74
CA PHE A 233 4.66 7.79 13.49
C PHE A 233 5.35 8.66 12.43
N LEU A 234 6.06 8.01 11.51
CA LEU A 234 6.81 8.65 10.43
C LEU A 234 7.72 9.78 10.95
N ASP A 235 7.72 10.94 10.29
CA ASP A 235 8.48 12.14 10.65
C ASP A 235 7.59 13.25 11.28
N ALA A 236 6.43 12.86 11.84
CA ALA A 236 5.44 13.83 12.33
C ALA A 236 5.99 14.77 13.41
N VAL A 237 6.87 14.30 14.28
CA VAL A 237 7.54 15.11 15.31
C VAL A 237 8.43 16.19 14.66
N ASP A 238 9.25 15.79 13.70
CA ASP A 238 10.19 16.70 13.01
C ASP A 238 9.42 17.73 12.17
N ARG A 239 8.36 17.30 11.46
CA ARG A 239 7.49 18.18 10.69
C ARG A 239 6.75 19.19 11.56
N ALA A 240 6.22 18.77 12.72
CA ALA A 240 5.57 19.68 13.67
C ALA A 240 6.55 20.74 14.21
N ALA A 241 7.80 20.36 14.50
CA ALA A 241 8.84 21.26 14.98
C ALA A 241 9.34 22.21 13.87
N GLY A 242 9.52 21.70 12.66
CA GLY A 242 10.03 22.48 11.52
C GLY A 242 9.07 23.57 11.01
N LEU A 243 7.77 23.47 11.33
CA LEU A 243 6.72 24.44 10.96
C LEU A 243 6.50 25.52 12.04
N GLY A 244 7.40 25.63 13.02
CA GLY A 244 7.32 26.52 14.17
C GLY A 244 7.79 27.96 13.94
#